data_880e9e7f863c6d48e7fc8c72c7b183e3
#
_entry.id   880e9e7f863c6d48e7fc8c72c7b183e3
#
_cell.length_a   1.000
_cell.length_b   1.000
_cell.length_c   1.000
_cell.angle_alpha   90.00
_cell.angle_beta   90.00
_cell.angle_gamma   90.00
#
_symmetry.space_group_name_H-M   'P 1'
#
loop_
_entity.id
_entity.type
_entity.pdbx_description
1 polymer ?
#
loop_
_entity_poly.entity_id
_entity_poly.type
_entity_poly.pdbx_seq_one_letter_code
_entity_poly.pdbx_strand_id
1 'polypeptide(L)'
;MGILGPNGSGKSTLLSYIFADNPQAYSLPIWLFDRKRGSGESIWDIKKRIGYTSSEMHLYYRENVPCQKVVQSGYFDSVGLYQRPSDEQVQQSILLMQALGIAHLADKPFLRVSAGEQRMILFARAFVKNPALLILDEPFHGMDSICKQKCLNLIEKYALQPDKSLIFVTHYQKEIPACVHQVYELQEPAILKWRHDND
;
A
#
# COMPACT_ATOMS: atom_id res chain seq x y z
N MET A 1 -9.28 -8.64 1.44
CA MET A 1 -10.52 -7.82 1.43
C MET A 1 -10.40 -6.75 0.35
N GLY A 2 -11.42 -6.60 -0.50
CA GLY A 2 -11.54 -5.54 -1.49
C GLY A 2 -12.52 -4.45 -1.01
N ILE A 3 -12.25 -3.20 -1.36
CA ILE A 3 -13.16 -2.07 -1.12
C ILE A 3 -13.40 -1.39 -2.47
N LEU A 4 -14.66 -1.45 -2.93
CA LEU A 4 -15.15 -0.78 -4.12
C LEU A 4 -15.95 0.46 -3.75
N GLY A 5 -15.96 1.45 -4.61
CA GLY A 5 -16.84 2.62 -4.47
C GLY A 5 -16.41 3.78 -5.36
N PRO A 6 -17.31 4.67 -5.70
CA PRO A 6 -17.01 5.86 -6.50
C PRO A 6 -16.07 6.80 -5.76
N ASN A 7 -15.54 7.79 -6.49
CA ASN A 7 -14.77 8.87 -5.86
C ASN A 7 -15.68 9.64 -4.89
N GLY A 8 -15.16 10.01 -3.72
CA GLY A 8 -15.92 10.69 -2.68
C GLY A 8 -16.72 9.77 -1.73
N SER A 9 -16.79 8.45 -1.98
CA SER A 9 -17.56 7.51 -1.14
C SER A 9 -16.98 7.24 0.25
N GLY A 10 -15.87 7.90 0.63
CA GLY A 10 -15.27 7.74 1.96
C GLY A 10 -14.18 6.65 2.07
N LYS A 11 -13.72 6.04 0.96
CA LYS A 11 -12.66 5.01 0.97
C LYS A 11 -11.40 5.47 1.69
N SER A 12 -10.86 6.63 1.31
CA SER A 12 -9.65 7.18 1.92
C SER A 12 -9.86 7.57 3.40
N THR A 13 -11.07 8.00 3.78
CA THR A 13 -11.43 8.25 5.18
C THR A 13 -11.38 6.94 5.98
N LEU A 14 -11.96 5.86 5.46
CA LEU A 14 -11.90 4.55 6.09
C LEU A 14 -10.46 4.07 6.27
N LEU A 15 -9.64 4.21 5.22
CA LEU A 15 -8.22 3.84 5.29
C LEU A 15 -7.45 4.68 6.31
N SER A 16 -7.78 5.96 6.48
CA SER A 16 -7.13 6.84 7.44
C SER A 16 -7.31 6.38 8.89
N TYR A 17 -8.44 5.73 9.21
CA TYR A 17 -8.66 5.11 10.52
C TYR A 17 -7.76 3.89 10.75
N ILE A 18 -7.46 3.14 9.72
CA ILE A 18 -6.63 1.92 9.79
C ILE A 18 -5.15 2.31 9.85
N PHE A 19 -4.70 3.19 8.95
CA PHE A 19 -3.30 3.61 8.86
C PHE A 19 -2.86 4.55 9.98
N ALA A 20 -3.78 4.93 10.87
CA ALA A 20 -3.50 5.70 12.08
C ALA A 20 -3.20 7.20 11.88
N ASP A 21 -3.57 7.76 10.75
CA ASP A 21 -3.38 9.20 10.48
C ASP A 21 -4.58 10.05 10.91
N ASN A 22 -5.72 9.42 11.28
CA ASN A 22 -6.93 10.11 11.69
C ASN A 22 -7.10 10.09 13.21
N PRO A 23 -7.08 11.25 13.90
CA PRO A 23 -7.28 11.32 15.35
C PRO A 23 -8.61 10.73 15.84
N GLN A 24 -9.66 10.77 15.02
CA GLN A 24 -10.96 10.20 15.37
C GLN A 24 -10.92 8.65 15.53
N ALA A 25 -9.88 7.99 15.01
CA ALA A 25 -9.67 6.56 15.22
C ALA A 25 -9.59 6.16 16.69
N TYR A 26 -9.18 7.07 17.58
CA TYR A 26 -9.08 6.80 19.02
C TYR A 26 -10.45 6.85 19.74
N SER A 27 -11.44 7.53 19.18
CA SER A 27 -12.80 7.60 19.72
C SER A 27 -13.73 6.49 19.22
N LEU A 28 -13.30 5.76 18.18
CA LEU A 28 -14.07 4.68 17.56
C LEU A 28 -13.65 3.31 18.12
N PRO A 29 -14.55 2.33 18.18
CA PRO A 29 -14.25 0.98 18.62
C PRO A 29 -13.50 0.18 17.51
N ILE A 30 -12.27 0.58 17.22
CA ILE A 30 -11.44 -0.03 16.18
C ILE A 30 -10.44 -0.98 16.82
N TRP A 31 -10.32 -2.20 16.29
CA TRP A 31 -9.30 -3.17 16.64
C TRP A 31 -8.39 -3.40 15.46
N LEU A 32 -7.08 -3.30 15.69
CA LEU A 32 -6.06 -3.63 14.70
C LEU A 32 -5.10 -4.65 15.31
N PHE A 33 -4.87 -5.75 14.60
CA PHE A 33 -3.98 -6.82 15.07
C PHE A 33 -4.36 -7.33 16.47
N ASP A 34 -5.67 -7.55 16.69
CA ASP A 34 -6.26 -8.05 17.94
C ASP A 34 -6.16 -7.10 19.14
N ARG A 35 -5.77 -5.84 18.91
CA ARG A 35 -5.71 -4.80 19.94
C ARG A 35 -6.64 -3.64 19.63
N LYS A 36 -7.34 -3.16 20.65
CA LYS A 36 -8.16 -1.95 20.53
C LYS A 36 -7.25 -0.73 20.36
N ARG A 37 -7.58 0.12 19.41
CA ARG A 37 -6.86 1.39 19.21
C ARG A 37 -6.88 2.24 20.49
N GLY A 38 -5.70 2.79 20.84
CA GLY A 38 -5.53 3.60 22.06
C GLY A 38 -5.36 2.78 23.34
N SER A 39 -5.05 1.47 23.25
CA SER A 39 -4.80 0.62 24.42
C SER A 39 -3.33 0.62 24.88
N GLY A 40 -2.53 1.61 24.46
CA GLY A 40 -1.13 1.80 24.85
C GLY A 40 -0.11 1.59 23.74
N GLU A 41 -0.55 1.17 22.55
CA GLU A 41 0.33 1.10 21.39
C GLU A 41 0.59 2.50 20.78
N SER A 42 1.80 2.73 20.31
CA SER A 42 2.13 3.93 19.57
C SER A 42 1.66 3.81 18.11
N ILE A 43 1.47 4.97 17.45
CA ILE A 43 1.19 5.02 16.01
C ILE A 43 2.29 4.32 15.18
N TRP A 44 3.53 4.39 15.65
CA TRP A 44 4.68 3.76 14.99
C TRP A 44 4.65 2.24 15.08
N ASP A 45 4.16 1.67 16.19
CA ASP A 45 4.02 0.22 16.36
C ASP A 45 3.03 -0.34 15.35
N ILE A 46 2.00 0.42 15.02
CA ILE A 46 1.02 0.07 13.99
C ILE A 46 1.62 0.25 12.60
N LYS A 47 2.21 1.41 12.32
CA LYS A 47 2.79 1.71 11.00
C LYS A 47 3.87 0.71 10.60
N LYS A 48 4.70 0.24 11.53
CA LYS A 48 5.69 -0.82 11.27
C LYS A 48 5.09 -2.11 10.70
N ARG A 49 3.83 -2.41 11.03
CA ARG A 49 3.13 -3.64 10.59
C ARG A 49 2.32 -3.44 9.31
N ILE A 50 2.15 -2.20 8.83
CA ILE A 50 1.32 -1.84 7.68
C ILE A 50 2.20 -1.35 6.53
N GLY A 51 2.08 -1.96 5.35
CA GLY A 51 2.56 -1.39 4.09
C GLY A 51 1.43 -0.61 3.44
N TYR A 52 1.70 0.63 3.02
CA TYR A 52 0.69 1.49 2.43
C TYR A 52 1.19 2.18 1.17
N THR A 53 0.35 2.20 0.16
CA THR A 53 0.50 3.07 -1.01
C THR A 53 -0.84 3.59 -1.48
N SER A 54 -0.85 4.81 -2.00
CA SER A 54 -2.00 5.43 -2.65
C SER A 54 -1.60 6.10 -3.95
N SER A 55 -2.58 6.39 -4.80
CA SER A 55 -2.38 7.11 -6.06
C SER A 55 -1.78 8.50 -5.86
N GLU A 56 -1.99 9.13 -4.71
CA GLU A 56 -1.51 10.47 -4.38
C GLU A 56 -0.17 10.51 -3.64
N MET A 57 0.36 9.34 -3.24
CA MET A 57 1.58 9.28 -2.42
C MET A 57 2.79 9.96 -3.10
N HIS A 58 2.84 9.99 -4.44
CA HIS A 58 3.92 10.67 -5.18
C HIS A 58 3.99 12.17 -4.90
N LEU A 59 2.87 12.81 -4.50
CA LEU A 59 2.82 14.25 -4.19
C LEU A 59 3.59 14.62 -2.92
N TYR A 60 3.86 13.67 -2.05
CA TYR A 60 4.63 13.90 -0.81
C TYR A 60 6.15 13.97 -1.06
N TYR A 61 6.62 13.42 -2.20
CA TYR A 61 8.04 13.43 -2.54
C TYR A 61 8.37 14.71 -3.30
N ARG A 62 8.94 15.69 -2.59
CA ARG A 62 9.34 17.01 -3.14
C ARG A 62 10.80 17.08 -3.47
N GLU A 63 11.63 16.19 -2.92
CA GLU A 63 13.07 16.14 -3.13
C GLU A 63 13.43 15.09 -4.18
N ASN A 64 14.51 15.39 -4.90
CA ASN A 64 14.98 14.55 -5.98
C ASN A 64 15.90 13.42 -5.47
N VAL A 65 15.32 12.49 -4.72
CA VAL A 65 16.06 11.34 -4.17
C VAL A 65 16.10 10.16 -5.15
N PRO A 66 17.15 9.32 -5.13
CA PRO A 66 17.20 8.09 -5.93
C PRO A 66 16.01 7.16 -5.66
N CYS A 67 15.49 6.51 -6.70
CA CYS A 67 14.35 5.60 -6.60
C CYS A 67 14.55 4.47 -5.58
N GLN A 68 15.77 3.91 -5.48
CA GLN A 68 16.10 2.91 -4.48
C GLN A 68 15.91 3.44 -3.05
N LYS A 69 16.29 4.69 -2.78
CA LYS A 69 16.08 5.31 -1.46
C LYS A 69 14.60 5.53 -1.15
N VAL A 70 13.77 5.80 -2.17
CA VAL A 70 12.31 5.85 -2.01
C VAL A 70 11.77 4.48 -1.59
N VAL A 71 12.20 3.40 -2.24
CA VAL A 71 11.80 2.03 -1.83
C VAL A 71 12.25 1.75 -0.40
N GLN A 72 13.51 2.01 -0.07
CA GLN A 72 14.08 1.77 1.25
C GLN A 72 13.41 2.57 2.37
N SER A 73 12.86 3.75 2.08
CA SER A 73 12.13 4.56 3.05
C SER A 73 10.88 3.85 3.61
N GLY A 74 10.40 2.83 2.91
CA GLY A 74 9.30 1.96 3.35
C GLY A 74 9.60 1.15 4.61
N TYR A 75 10.86 0.86 4.91
CA TYR A 75 11.25 0.22 6.19
C TYR A 75 10.98 1.11 7.41
N PHE A 76 11.01 2.42 7.22
CA PHE A 76 10.93 3.42 8.29
C PHE A 76 9.62 4.22 8.27
N ASP A 77 8.71 3.93 7.35
CA ASP A 77 7.42 4.64 7.17
C ASP A 77 7.56 6.16 7.00
N SER A 78 8.71 6.61 6.52
CA SER A 78 9.02 8.03 6.30
C SER A 78 8.90 8.42 4.83
N VAL A 79 8.60 9.68 4.57
CA VAL A 79 8.79 10.31 3.26
C VAL A 79 10.23 10.80 3.20
N GLY A 80 11.06 10.13 2.40
CA GLY A 80 12.52 10.30 2.43
C GLY A 80 13.22 9.29 3.33
N LEU A 81 14.53 9.14 3.13
CA LEU A 81 15.36 8.18 3.85
C LEU A 81 16.23 8.90 4.88
N TYR A 82 15.75 8.98 6.12
CA TYR A 82 16.43 9.66 7.25
C TYR A 82 17.23 8.71 8.13
N GLN A 83 17.04 7.40 7.97
CA GLN A 83 17.77 6.35 8.68
C GLN A 83 18.53 5.51 7.67
N ARG A 84 19.71 5.01 8.07
CA ARG A 84 20.49 4.12 7.21
C ARG A 84 19.91 2.70 7.29
N PRO A 85 19.48 2.11 6.15
CA PRO A 85 19.06 0.72 6.12
C PRO A 85 20.26 -0.20 6.36
N SER A 86 20.00 -1.39 6.92
CA SER A 86 21.01 -2.45 7.01
C SER A 86 21.38 -2.97 5.62
N ASP A 87 22.53 -3.64 5.51
CA ASP A 87 22.96 -4.25 4.24
C ASP A 87 21.93 -5.28 3.74
N GLU A 88 21.31 -6.03 4.64
CA GLU A 88 20.22 -6.95 4.31
C GLU A 88 19.00 -6.22 3.73
N GLN A 89 18.57 -5.11 4.35
CA GLN A 89 17.48 -4.28 3.86
C GLN A 89 17.79 -3.69 2.48
N VAL A 90 19.03 -3.29 2.25
CA VAL A 90 19.49 -2.83 0.92
C VAL A 90 19.34 -3.94 -0.11
N GLN A 91 19.83 -5.15 0.19
CA GLN A 91 19.72 -6.30 -0.72
C GLN A 91 18.27 -6.68 -1.00
N GLN A 92 17.43 -6.74 0.01
CA GLN A 92 15.99 -7.04 -0.15
C GLN A 92 15.30 -5.99 -1.04
N SER A 93 15.64 -4.71 -0.88
CA SER A 93 15.09 -3.65 -1.74
C SER A 93 15.50 -3.83 -3.20
N ILE A 94 16.75 -4.23 -3.48
CA ILE A 94 17.24 -4.50 -4.83
C ILE A 94 16.52 -5.70 -5.45
N LEU A 95 16.39 -6.81 -4.71
CA LEU A 95 15.68 -8.00 -5.17
C LEU A 95 14.21 -7.71 -5.50
N LEU A 96 13.55 -6.90 -4.68
CA LEU A 96 12.18 -6.47 -4.93
C LEU A 96 12.08 -5.62 -6.21
N MET A 97 12.99 -4.68 -6.40
CA MET A 97 13.04 -3.86 -7.61
C MET A 97 13.32 -4.72 -8.86
N GLN A 98 14.16 -5.75 -8.75
CA GLN A 98 14.40 -6.71 -9.83
C GLN A 98 13.13 -7.52 -10.16
N ALA A 99 12.43 -8.04 -9.14
CA ALA A 99 11.20 -8.79 -9.32
C ALA A 99 10.10 -7.97 -10.05
N LEU A 100 10.04 -6.67 -9.80
CA LEU A 100 9.14 -5.74 -10.48
C LEU A 100 9.69 -5.23 -11.83
N GLY A 101 10.96 -5.53 -12.17
CA GLY A 101 11.61 -5.09 -13.41
C GLY A 101 11.94 -3.60 -13.44
N ILE A 102 12.11 -2.98 -12.28
CA ILE A 102 12.44 -1.55 -12.10
C ILE A 102 13.85 -1.31 -11.54
N ALA A 103 14.70 -2.35 -11.46
CA ALA A 103 16.06 -2.22 -10.94
C ALA A 103 16.92 -1.21 -11.71
N HIS A 104 16.67 -1.03 -13.02
CA HIS A 104 17.35 -0.04 -13.87
C HIS A 104 17.03 1.41 -13.52
N LEU A 105 16.07 1.62 -12.61
CA LEU A 105 15.68 2.94 -12.09
C LEU A 105 16.35 3.25 -10.74
N ALA A 106 17.08 2.31 -10.13
CA ALA A 106 17.55 2.41 -8.75
C ALA A 106 18.24 3.75 -8.43
N ASP A 107 19.17 4.16 -9.28
CA ASP A 107 19.95 5.39 -9.11
C ASP A 107 19.32 6.62 -9.76
N LYS A 108 18.24 6.43 -10.52
CA LYS A 108 17.54 7.55 -11.15
C LYS A 108 16.82 8.41 -10.11
N PRO A 109 16.84 9.72 -10.26
CA PRO A 109 16.06 10.62 -9.42
C PRO A 109 14.56 10.34 -9.57
N PHE A 110 13.86 10.17 -8.46
CA PHE A 110 12.42 9.79 -8.43
C PHE A 110 11.53 10.76 -9.21
N LEU A 111 11.80 12.06 -9.15
CA LEU A 111 11.01 13.07 -9.87
C LEU A 111 11.31 13.11 -11.38
N ARG A 112 12.32 12.36 -11.87
CA ARG A 112 12.71 12.31 -13.29
C ARG A 112 12.29 11.03 -13.99
N VAL A 113 11.63 10.11 -13.30
CA VAL A 113 11.03 8.93 -13.92
C VAL A 113 9.57 9.19 -14.27
N SER A 114 9.01 8.42 -15.18
CA SER A 114 7.61 8.56 -15.61
C SER A 114 6.62 8.34 -14.45
N ALA A 115 5.41 8.87 -14.56
CA ALA A 115 4.37 8.68 -13.54
C ALA A 115 4.06 7.21 -13.27
N GLY A 116 4.06 6.35 -14.28
CA GLY A 116 3.90 4.90 -14.12
C GLY A 116 5.06 4.27 -13.35
N GLU A 117 6.32 4.66 -13.66
CA GLU A 117 7.50 4.21 -12.94
C GLU A 117 7.50 4.70 -11.48
N GLN A 118 7.09 5.95 -11.21
CA GLN A 118 6.93 6.46 -9.85
C GLN A 118 5.98 5.60 -9.03
N ARG A 119 4.85 5.20 -9.62
CA ARG A 119 3.87 4.33 -8.97
C ARG A 119 4.41 2.94 -8.69
N MET A 120 5.16 2.35 -9.63
CA MET A 120 5.85 1.08 -9.42
C MET A 120 6.85 1.15 -8.25
N ILE A 121 7.57 2.26 -8.11
CA ILE A 121 8.50 2.50 -7.01
C ILE A 121 7.77 2.64 -5.68
N LEU A 122 6.67 3.39 -5.63
CA LEU A 122 5.84 3.52 -4.44
C LEU A 122 5.13 2.23 -4.06
N PHE A 123 4.73 1.43 -5.06
CA PHE A 123 4.24 0.09 -4.87
C PHE A 123 5.31 -0.80 -4.21
N ALA A 124 6.54 -0.83 -4.75
CA ALA A 124 7.66 -1.55 -4.14
C ALA A 124 7.92 -1.09 -2.70
N ARG A 125 7.85 0.23 -2.44
CA ARG A 125 7.99 0.79 -1.10
C ARG A 125 7.00 0.22 -0.09
N ALA A 126 5.74 -0.01 -0.48
CA ALA A 126 4.74 -0.61 0.40
C ALA A 126 5.05 -2.06 0.79
N PHE A 127 5.71 -2.81 -0.11
CA PHE A 127 6.06 -4.22 0.08
C PHE A 127 7.39 -4.44 0.80
N VAL A 128 8.33 -3.47 0.75
CA VAL A 128 9.74 -3.69 1.07
C VAL A 128 10.00 -4.27 2.47
N LYS A 129 9.18 -3.91 3.45
CA LYS A 129 9.30 -4.41 4.83
C LYS A 129 8.51 -5.70 5.08
N ASN A 130 7.94 -6.33 4.05
CA ASN A 130 7.09 -7.52 4.15
C ASN A 130 6.01 -7.39 5.26
N PRO A 131 5.13 -6.38 5.19
CA PRO A 131 4.23 -6.02 6.27
C PRO A 131 3.24 -7.14 6.63
N ALA A 132 2.64 -7.10 7.82
CA ALA A 132 1.54 -8.01 8.19
C ALA A 132 0.23 -7.63 7.50
N LEU A 133 -0.02 -6.32 7.32
CA LEU A 133 -1.15 -5.77 6.58
C LEU A 133 -0.65 -4.92 5.42
N LEU A 134 -1.08 -5.23 4.22
CA LEU A 134 -0.82 -4.43 3.02
C LEU A 134 -2.09 -3.69 2.62
N ILE A 135 -2.00 -2.38 2.47
CA ILE A 135 -3.09 -1.50 2.02
C ILE A 135 -2.68 -0.87 0.69
N LEU A 136 -3.44 -1.17 -0.35
CA LEU A 136 -3.22 -0.68 -1.71
C LEU A 136 -4.42 0.15 -2.15
N ASP A 137 -4.26 1.46 -2.19
CA ASP A 137 -5.32 2.40 -2.57
C ASP A 137 -5.11 2.87 -4.02
N GLU A 138 -5.93 2.37 -4.92
CA GLU A 138 -5.87 2.58 -6.37
C GLU A 138 -4.46 2.33 -6.95
N PRO A 139 -3.82 1.18 -6.66
CA PRO A 139 -2.40 0.99 -6.93
C PRO A 139 -2.08 0.96 -8.42
N PHE A 140 -3.05 0.65 -9.28
CA PHE A 140 -2.84 0.45 -10.72
C PHE A 140 -3.16 1.67 -11.57
N HIS A 141 -3.61 2.76 -10.96
CA HIS A 141 -3.96 3.97 -11.70
C HIS A 141 -2.76 4.46 -12.52
N GLY A 142 -2.94 4.60 -13.85
CA GLY A 142 -1.91 5.09 -14.79
C GLY A 142 -0.74 4.13 -15.04
N MET A 143 -0.83 2.85 -14.65
CA MET A 143 0.10 1.80 -15.05
C MET A 143 -0.35 1.15 -16.36
N ASP A 144 0.62 0.75 -17.19
CA ASP A 144 0.37 -0.10 -18.33
C ASP A 144 0.06 -1.56 -17.92
N SER A 145 -0.38 -2.38 -18.86
CA SER A 145 -0.77 -3.77 -18.62
C SER A 145 0.37 -4.66 -18.13
N ILE A 146 1.60 -4.41 -18.59
CA ILE A 146 2.79 -5.19 -18.19
C ILE A 146 3.15 -4.89 -16.74
N CYS A 147 3.15 -3.61 -16.37
CA CYS A 147 3.40 -3.16 -15.00
C CYS A 147 2.31 -3.69 -14.05
N LYS A 148 1.03 -3.60 -14.45
CA LYS A 148 -0.08 -4.17 -13.68
C LYS A 148 0.10 -5.66 -13.41
N GLN A 149 0.46 -6.44 -14.44
CA GLN A 149 0.65 -7.89 -14.27
C GLN A 149 1.78 -8.23 -13.31
N LYS A 150 2.90 -7.50 -13.34
CA LYS A 150 3.99 -7.69 -12.38
C LYS A 150 3.55 -7.39 -10.94
N CYS A 151 2.78 -6.32 -10.75
CA CYS A 151 2.21 -5.98 -9.46
C CYS A 151 1.22 -7.04 -8.96
N LEU A 152 0.32 -7.53 -9.83
CA LEU A 152 -0.61 -8.61 -9.51
C LEU A 152 0.11 -9.88 -9.06
N ASN A 153 1.13 -10.32 -9.79
CA ASN A 153 1.93 -11.48 -9.44
C ASN A 153 2.59 -11.34 -8.05
N LEU A 154 3.03 -10.14 -7.69
CA LEU A 154 3.59 -9.87 -6.37
C LEU A 154 2.52 -9.89 -5.27
N ILE A 155 1.35 -9.31 -5.53
CA ILE A 155 0.20 -9.33 -4.61
C ILE A 155 -0.22 -10.78 -4.33
N GLU A 156 -0.36 -11.62 -5.36
CA GLU A 156 -0.73 -13.02 -5.20
C GLU A 156 0.28 -13.80 -4.38
N LYS A 157 1.58 -13.64 -4.65
CA LYS A 157 2.65 -14.25 -3.85
C LYS A 157 2.63 -13.80 -2.40
N TYR A 158 2.32 -12.52 -2.14
CA TYR A 158 2.19 -12.00 -0.80
C TYR A 158 0.99 -12.61 -0.08
N ALA A 159 -0.17 -12.70 -0.75
CA ALA A 159 -1.40 -13.24 -0.19
C ALA A 159 -1.34 -14.73 0.14
N LEU A 160 -0.42 -15.50 -0.49
CA LEU A 160 -0.18 -16.92 -0.17
C LEU A 160 0.64 -17.13 1.10
N GLN A 161 1.30 -16.09 1.62
CA GLN A 161 2.07 -16.22 2.86
C GLN A 161 1.14 -16.30 4.08
N PRO A 162 1.46 -17.11 5.08
CA PRO A 162 0.70 -17.13 6.32
C PRO A 162 0.76 -15.77 7.04
N ASP A 163 -0.27 -15.45 7.81
CA ASP A 163 -0.36 -14.25 8.64
C ASP A 163 -0.28 -12.91 7.87
N LYS A 164 -0.59 -12.93 6.57
CA LYS A 164 -0.69 -11.73 5.74
C LYS A 164 -2.13 -11.35 5.48
N SER A 165 -2.38 -10.05 5.54
CA SER A 165 -3.67 -9.46 5.22
C SER A 165 -3.53 -8.42 4.12
N LEU A 166 -4.50 -8.35 3.22
CA LEU A 166 -4.56 -7.40 2.12
C LEU A 166 -5.86 -6.60 2.17
N ILE A 167 -5.76 -5.29 2.08
CA ILE A 167 -6.85 -4.38 1.75
C ILE A 167 -6.54 -3.77 0.38
N PHE A 168 -7.37 -4.10 -0.60
CA PHE A 168 -7.25 -3.60 -1.97
C PHE A 168 -8.42 -2.67 -2.27
N VAL A 169 -8.12 -1.42 -2.58
CA VAL A 169 -9.12 -0.37 -2.84
C VAL A 169 -9.04 0.04 -4.29
N THR A 170 -10.17 0.01 -4.98
CA THR A 170 -10.29 0.46 -6.37
C THR A 170 -11.71 0.92 -6.66
N HIS A 171 -11.88 1.68 -7.72
CA HIS A 171 -13.21 1.98 -8.28
C HIS A 171 -13.51 1.10 -9.51
N TYR A 172 -12.60 0.21 -9.91
CA TYR A 172 -12.77 -0.72 -11.03
C TYR A 172 -12.83 -2.17 -10.56
N GLN A 173 -13.99 -2.81 -10.66
CA GLN A 173 -14.17 -4.21 -10.26
C GLN A 173 -13.19 -5.17 -10.96
N LYS A 174 -12.86 -4.90 -12.23
CA LYS A 174 -11.93 -5.73 -13.03
C LYS A 174 -10.47 -5.69 -12.56
N GLU A 175 -10.11 -4.76 -11.67
CA GLU A 175 -8.76 -4.64 -11.12
C GLU A 175 -8.56 -5.43 -9.83
N ILE A 176 -9.62 -5.99 -9.25
CA ILE A 176 -9.54 -6.74 -8.00
C ILE A 176 -8.74 -8.02 -8.25
N PRO A 177 -7.64 -8.26 -7.48
CA PRO A 177 -6.85 -9.48 -7.63
C PRO A 177 -7.65 -10.73 -7.24
N ALA A 178 -7.37 -11.88 -7.89
CA ALA A 178 -8.06 -13.15 -7.62
C ALA A 178 -7.91 -13.65 -6.18
N CYS A 179 -6.86 -13.25 -5.47
CA CYS A 179 -6.66 -13.57 -4.05
C CYS A 179 -7.57 -12.77 -3.09
N VAL A 180 -8.39 -11.85 -3.60
CA VAL A 180 -9.34 -11.06 -2.80
C VAL A 180 -10.70 -11.75 -2.86
N HIS A 181 -11.09 -12.46 -1.79
CA HIS A 181 -12.33 -13.24 -1.73
C HIS A 181 -13.52 -12.49 -1.13
N GLN A 182 -13.29 -11.36 -0.48
CA GLN A 182 -14.34 -10.56 0.15
C GLN A 182 -14.29 -9.14 -0.39
N VAL A 183 -15.38 -8.66 -0.97
CA VAL A 183 -15.49 -7.32 -1.53
C VAL A 183 -16.63 -6.57 -0.84
N TYR A 184 -16.31 -5.36 -0.38
CA TYR A 184 -17.26 -4.44 0.22
C TYR A 184 -17.47 -3.26 -0.71
N GLU A 185 -18.71 -2.88 -0.97
CA GLU A 185 -19.05 -1.74 -1.78
C GLU A 185 -19.48 -0.57 -0.90
N LEU A 186 -18.77 0.54 -1.00
CA LEU A 186 -19.14 1.81 -0.37
C LEU A 186 -20.06 2.57 -1.31
N GLN A 187 -21.30 2.81 -0.86
CA GLN A 187 -22.29 3.64 -1.56
C GLN A 187 -22.48 4.96 -0.82
N GLU A 188 -22.93 6.00 -1.50
CA GLU A 188 -23.33 7.26 -0.85
C GLU A 188 -24.81 7.18 -0.35
N PRO A 189 -25.09 7.61 0.91
CA PRO A 189 -24.15 7.92 1.99
C PRO A 189 -23.40 6.66 2.45
N ALA A 190 -22.19 6.79 3.00
CA ALA A 190 -21.22 5.72 3.30
C ALA A 190 -21.83 4.52 4.05
N ILE A 191 -22.53 3.65 3.33
CA ILE A 191 -23.12 2.40 3.81
C ILE A 191 -22.29 1.27 3.23
N LEU A 192 -21.63 0.48 4.09
CA LEU A 192 -20.94 -0.73 3.70
C LEU A 192 -21.98 -1.82 3.38
N LYS A 193 -22.08 -2.20 2.11
CA LYS A 193 -22.81 -3.41 1.69
C LYS A 193 -21.81 -4.53 1.43
N TRP A 194 -22.03 -5.66 2.07
CA TRP A 194 -21.24 -6.85 1.83
C TRP A 194 -21.79 -7.59 0.60
N ARG A 195 -20.91 -7.99 -0.31
CA ARG A 195 -21.24 -8.87 -1.44
C ARG A 195 -20.55 -10.22 -1.26
N HIS A 196 -21.29 -11.28 -1.39
CA HIS A 196 -20.75 -12.61 -1.63
C HIS A 196 -20.43 -12.78 -3.12
N ASP A 197 -19.32 -13.47 -3.45
CA ASP A 197 -18.91 -13.79 -4.82
C ASP A 197 -19.82 -14.79 -5.57
N ASN A 198 -21.10 -14.93 -5.19
CA ASN A 198 -22.04 -15.89 -5.79
C ASN A 198 -23.34 -15.24 -6.31
N ASP A 199 -23.34 -13.94 -6.62
CA ASP A 199 -24.48 -13.30 -7.32
C ASP A 199 -24.07 -12.75 -8.69
#